data_e31c9e9a0a05ba027a73b95eba99855b
#
_entry.id   e31c9e9a0a05ba027a73b95eba99855b
#
_cell.length_a   1.000
_cell.length_b   1.000
_cell.length_c   1.000
_cell.angle_alpha   90.00
_cell.angle_beta   90.00
_cell.angle_gamma   90.00
#
_symmetry.space_group_name_H-M   'P 1'
#
loop_
_entity.id
_entity.type
_entity.pdbx_description
1 polymer ?
#
loop_
_entity_poly.entity_id
_entity_poly.type
_entity_poly.pdbx_seq_one_letter_code
_entity_poly.pdbx_strand_id
1 'polypeptide(L)'
;MNQHYLQLYADFIVKVGVNVQPRQNFIIRCPVTMPEFGHACVKAGYEAGAKNCIVRWEDDKLSRLHYEYAKEEDLAAMKPYELRSYLDYAEDPDGCCTLAIHAAAPEALAGLDAAKINRVNLARRKFLKPWQEYTMNDRVQWCVAAVPAPSWAAKVFPGIPVEEAMEKLWALIFDVCRVSTGDPVSAWKAHVAEGRRHRDQLNAWNLDHIHMTSSNGTDLTVGLADDATWEGASSKAENGTDFIANVPTEEVFCAPHRERVNGIVYGTKPYVYNGQLIEGWHVTFKDGKVVEHGAEKNASLLTELLSTDENACRIGEIALVPASSPINQSGVLFYNTLFDENAACHIAFGAGYPTNIKGGSKMNRTELLAKGLNDSAIHEDVMIGAPDTNVIGTTKDGKEVTIFTNGEWAF
;
A
#
# COMPACT_ATOMS: atom_id res chain seq x y z
N MET A 1 8.70 -11.72 -22.32
CA MET A 1 8.82 -11.93 -20.85
C MET A 1 9.89 -12.95 -20.54
N ASN A 2 10.86 -12.65 -19.66
CA ASN A 2 11.97 -13.53 -19.27
C ASN A 2 11.49 -14.54 -18.19
N GLN A 3 11.39 -15.82 -18.55
CA GLN A 3 10.91 -16.90 -17.67
C GLN A 3 11.79 -17.11 -16.43
N HIS A 4 13.11 -16.85 -16.55
CA HIS A 4 14.01 -16.95 -15.42
C HIS A 4 13.69 -15.88 -14.36
N TYR A 5 13.52 -14.62 -14.76
CA TYR A 5 13.14 -13.54 -13.83
C TYR A 5 11.73 -13.72 -13.27
N LEU A 6 10.80 -14.28 -14.07
CA LEU A 6 9.47 -14.62 -13.58
C LEU A 6 9.54 -15.61 -12.41
N GLN A 7 10.36 -16.66 -12.54
CA GLN A 7 10.54 -17.65 -11.47
C GLN A 7 11.24 -17.02 -10.24
N LEU A 8 12.27 -16.20 -10.44
CA LEU A 8 12.95 -15.49 -9.33
C LEU A 8 12.00 -14.57 -8.58
N TYR A 9 11.10 -13.88 -9.30
CA TYR A 9 10.08 -13.02 -8.69
C TYR A 9 9.08 -13.82 -7.88
N ALA A 10 8.58 -14.93 -8.42
CA ALA A 10 7.69 -15.85 -7.70
C ALA A 10 8.36 -16.42 -6.45
N ASP A 11 9.61 -16.89 -6.58
CA ASP A 11 10.39 -17.45 -5.47
C ASP A 11 10.58 -16.43 -4.34
N PHE A 12 10.93 -15.20 -4.69
CA PHE A 12 11.08 -14.12 -3.72
C PHE A 12 9.75 -13.82 -3.01
N ILE A 13 8.67 -13.58 -3.78
CA ILE A 13 7.36 -13.25 -3.19
C ILE A 13 6.88 -14.36 -2.26
N VAL A 14 7.03 -15.62 -2.65
CA VAL A 14 6.56 -16.76 -1.87
C VAL A 14 7.43 -17.03 -0.64
N LYS A 15 8.76 -17.00 -0.79
CA LYS A 15 9.72 -17.40 0.26
C LYS A 15 10.11 -16.26 1.21
N VAL A 16 9.91 -14.99 0.80
CA VAL A 16 10.26 -13.81 1.61
C VAL A 16 9.04 -12.89 1.77
N GLY A 17 8.32 -12.58 0.70
CA GLY A 17 7.11 -11.75 0.74
C GLY A 17 6.07 -12.36 1.67
N VAL A 18 5.36 -13.37 1.23
CA VAL A 18 4.40 -14.13 2.07
C VAL A 18 5.11 -14.91 3.16
N ASN A 19 6.32 -15.37 2.91
CA ASN A 19 7.10 -16.26 3.78
C ASN A 19 6.32 -17.53 4.18
N VAL A 20 5.89 -18.26 3.15
CA VAL A 20 5.13 -19.52 3.30
C VAL A 20 5.85 -20.48 4.23
N GLN A 21 5.19 -20.94 5.28
CA GLN A 21 5.76 -21.88 6.23
C GLN A 21 5.39 -23.34 5.89
N PRO A 22 6.21 -24.33 6.30
CA PRO A 22 5.89 -25.74 6.08
C PRO A 22 4.49 -26.08 6.59
N ARG A 23 3.75 -26.86 5.78
CA ARG A 23 2.39 -27.33 6.03
C ARG A 23 1.28 -26.28 5.99
N GLN A 24 1.56 -24.97 5.82
CA GLN A 24 0.50 -23.97 5.66
C GLN A 24 -0.32 -24.19 4.38
N ASN A 25 -1.59 -23.78 4.42
CA ASN A 25 -2.44 -23.62 3.25
C ASN A 25 -2.11 -22.27 2.59
N PHE A 26 -1.64 -22.29 1.35
CA PHE A 26 -1.26 -21.09 0.61
C PHE A 26 -2.36 -20.68 -0.37
N ILE A 27 -3.05 -19.57 -0.08
CA ILE A 27 -4.15 -19.05 -0.91
C ILE A 27 -3.60 -17.98 -1.83
N ILE A 28 -3.74 -18.15 -3.14
CA ILE A 28 -3.25 -17.27 -4.17
C ILE A 28 -4.44 -16.70 -4.94
N ARG A 29 -4.62 -15.39 -4.94
CA ARG A 29 -5.51 -14.68 -5.87
C ARG A 29 -4.67 -14.25 -7.06
N CYS A 30 -5.04 -14.68 -8.26
CA CYS A 30 -4.24 -14.48 -9.45
C CYS A 30 -5.11 -14.07 -10.65
N PRO A 31 -4.73 -13.04 -11.42
CA PRO A 31 -5.46 -12.69 -12.65
C PRO A 31 -5.31 -13.81 -13.70
N VAL A 32 -6.41 -14.17 -14.33
CA VAL A 32 -6.42 -15.19 -15.42
C VAL A 32 -5.56 -14.81 -16.62
N THR A 33 -5.20 -13.52 -16.72
CA THR A 33 -4.31 -13.01 -17.78
C THR A 33 -2.83 -13.35 -17.57
N MET A 34 -2.46 -13.84 -16.37
CA MET A 34 -1.08 -14.18 -16.01
C MET A 34 -0.96 -15.57 -15.34
N PRO A 35 -1.47 -16.63 -15.99
CA PRO A 35 -1.48 -17.96 -15.39
C PRO A 35 -0.06 -18.51 -15.16
N GLU A 36 0.92 -18.14 -15.99
CA GLU A 36 2.30 -18.59 -15.86
C GLU A 36 2.91 -18.11 -14.53
N PHE A 37 2.57 -16.89 -14.09
CA PHE A 37 3.03 -16.39 -12.80
C PHE A 37 2.33 -17.09 -11.63
N GLY A 38 1.02 -17.35 -11.75
CA GLY A 38 0.29 -18.17 -10.80
C GLY A 38 0.89 -19.57 -10.64
N HIS A 39 1.24 -20.22 -11.75
CA HIS A 39 1.91 -21.54 -11.75
C HIS A 39 3.29 -21.47 -11.09
N ALA A 40 4.08 -20.41 -11.35
CA ALA A 40 5.37 -20.23 -10.70
C ALA A 40 5.24 -20.04 -9.18
N CYS A 41 4.22 -19.29 -8.71
CA CYS A 41 3.93 -19.12 -7.28
C CYS A 41 3.48 -20.44 -6.63
N VAL A 42 2.66 -21.26 -7.30
CA VAL A 42 2.27 -22.58 -6.82
C VAL A 42 3.47 -23.49 -6.66
N LYS A 43 4.36 -23.54 -7.67
CA LYS A 43 5.61 -24.30 -7.60
C LYS A 43 6.46 -23.85 -6.41
N ALA A 44 6.72 -22.55 -6.28
CA ALA A 44 7.48 -21.98 -5.17
C ALA A 44 6.84 -22.28 -3.80
N GLY A 45 5.50 -22.29 -3.71
CA GLY A 45 4.74 -22.62 -2.51
C GLY A 45 4.98 -24.07 -2.06
N TYR A 46 4.89 -25.02 -2.98
CA TYR A 46 5.18 -26.43 -2.66
C TYR A 46 6.67 -26.65 -2.33
N GLU A 47 7.59 -25.95 -3.01
CA GLU A 47 9.03 -25.98 -2.68
C GLU A 47 9.31 -25.39 -1.29
N ALA A 48 8.52 -24.43 -0.82
CA ALA A 48 8.56 -23.89 0.55
C ALA A 48 7.91 -24.83 1.58
N GLY A 49 7.25 -25.91 1.14
CA GLY A 49 6.63 -26.92 2.01
C GLY A 49 5.14 -26.70 2.29
N ALA A 50 4.45 -25.87 1.51
CA ALA A 50 3.00 -25.68 1.64
C ALA A 50 2.25 -27.03 1.63
N LYS A 51 1.22 -27.15 2.47
CA LYS A 51 0.31 -28.32 2.50
C LYS A 51 -0.57 -28.36 1.24
N ASN A 52 -1.14 -27.20 0.91
CA ASN A 52 -1.95 -26.98 -0.28
C ASN A 52 -1.65 -25.61 -0.87
N CYS A 53 -1.70 -25.50 -2.20
CA CYS A 53 -1.72 -24.22 -2.91
C CYS A 53 -3.08 -24.05 -3.59
N ILE A 54 -3.86 -23.10 -3.15
CA ILE A 54 -5.23 -22.84 -3.60
C ILE A 54 -5.21 -21.59 -4.48
N VAL A 55 -5.42 -21.73 -5.80
CA VAL A 55 -5.49 -20.59 -6.71
C VAL A 55 -6.93 -20.17 -6.93
N ARG A 56 -7.18 -18.89 -6.68
CA ARG A 56 -8.45 -18.20 -6.98
C ARG A 56 -8.20 -17.27 -8.16
N TRP A 57 -8.69 -17.67 -9.31
CA TRP A 57 -8.55 -16.88 -10.53
C TRP A 57 -9.49 -15.69 -10.53
N GLU A 58 -8.96 -14.53 -10.88
CA GLU A 58 -9.69 -13.28 -11.02
C GLU A 58 -9.72 -12.85 -12.49
N ASP A 59 -10.89 -12.49 -12.98
CA ASP A 59 -11.10 -12.07 -14.37
C ASP A 59 -11.90 -10.77 -14.42
N ASP A 60 -11.23 -9.70 -14.85
CA ASP A 60 -11.84 -8.37 -14.97
C ASP A 60 -12.96 -8.33 -16.02
N LYS A 61 -12.83 -9.13 -17.11
CA LYS A 61 -13.88 -9.24 -18.12
C LYS A 61 -15.13 -9.91 -17.57
N LEU A 62 -14.94 -10.97 -16.79
CA LEU A 62 -16.05 -11.64 -16.11
C LEU A 62 -16.67 -10.72 -15.07
N SER A 63 -15.87 -10.00 -14.31
CA SER A 63 -16.34 -9.00 -13.33
C SER A 63 -17.18 -7.93 -14.02
N ARG A 64 -16.73 -7.40 -15.16
CA ARG A 64 -17.50 -6.45 -15.98
C ARG A 64 -18.85 -7.01 -16.41
N LEU A 65 -18.89 -8.23 -16.96
CA LEU A 65 -20.11 -8.90 -17.36
C LEU A 65 -21.08 -9.08 -16.18
N HIS A 66 -20.59 -9.43 -14.99
CA HIS A 66 -21.42 -9.49 -13.81
C HIS A 66 -22.08 -8.16 -13.48
N TYR A 67 -21.34 -7.05 -13.47
CA TYR A 67 -21.92 -5.73 -13.19
C TYR A 67 -22.86 -5.24 -14.29
N GLU A 68 -22.62 -5.63 -15.53
CA GLU A 68 -23.44 -5.23 -16.68
C GLU A 68 -24.78 -5.98 -16.71
N TYR A 69 -24.77 -7.30 -16.50
CA TYR A 69 -25.93 -8.16 -16.74
C TYR A 69 -26.64 -8.65 -15.49
N ALA A 70 -25.96 -8.84 -14.38
CA ALA A 70 -26.59 -9.34 -13.17
C ALA A 70 -27.30 -8.21 -12.40
N LYS A 71 -28.32 -8.57 -11.64
CA LYS A 71 -29.00 -7.64 -10.74
C LYS A 71 -28.11 -7.33 -9.55
N GLU A 72 -28.24 -6.11 -9.02
CA GLU A 72 -27.47 -5.64 -7.87
C GLU A 72 -27.69 -6.52 -6.64
N GLU A 73 -28.94 -6.86 -6.33
CA GLU A 73 -29.31 -7.71 -5.22
C GLU A 73 -28.65 -9.11 -5.27
N ASP A 74 -28.54 -9.68 -6.47
CA ASP A 74 -27.92 -11.00 -6.65
C ASP A 74 -26.39 -10.92 -6.48
N LEU A 75 -25.75 -9.84 -6.96
CA LEU A 75 -24.33 -9.60 -6.79
C LEU A 75 -23.94 -9.31 -5.34
N ALA A 76 -24.82 -8.65 -4.60
CA ALA A 76 -24.61 -8.31 -3.19
C ALA A 76 -24.87 -9.50 -2.24
N ALA A 77 -25.67 -10.49 -2.69
CA ALA A 77 -26.11 -11.64 -1.88
C ALA A 77 -25.06 -12.76 -1.85
N MET A 78 -23.96 -12.55 -1.13
CA MET A 78 -22.94 -13.58 -0.93
C MET A 78 -23.48 -14.77 -0.13
N LYS A 79 -22.99 -15.97 -0.45
CA LYS A 79 -23.37 -17.21 0.23
C LYS A 79 -22.40 -17.57 1.35
N PRO A 80 -22.86 -18.22 2.45
CA PRO A 80 -21.98 -18.55 3.58
C PRO A 80 -20.73 -19.34 3.20
N TYR A 81 -20.78 -20.22 2.20
CA TYR A 81 -19.61 -20.99 1.76
C TYR A 81 -18.50 -20.10 1.18
N GLU A 82 -18.82 -18.92 0.64
CA GLU A 82 -17.82 -18.00 0.10
C GLU A 82 -16.92 -17.45 1.22
N LEU A 83 -17.49 -17.10 2.37
CA LEU A 83 -16.75 -16.72 3.56
C LEU A 83 -16.02 -17.93 4.18
N ARG A 84 -16.74 -19.07 4.35
CA ARG A 84 -16.15 -20.29 4.90
C ARG A 84 -14.97 -20.78 4.08
N SER A 85 -14.98 -20.57 2.78
CA SER A 85 -13.86 -20.94 1.90
C SER A 85 -12.53 -20.20 2.22
N TYR A 86 -12.55 -19.15 3.04
CA TYR A 86 -11.36 -18.51 3.61
C TYR A 86 -11.16 -18.92 5.07
N LEU A 87 -12.23 -18.84 5.87
CA LEU A 87 -12.13 -19.10 7.32
C LEU A 87 -11.74 -20.54 7.63
N ASP A 88 -12.23 -21.52 6.87
CA ASP A 88 -11.87 -22.93 7.07
C ASP A 88 -10.34 -23.16 6.93
N TYR A 89 -9.66 -22.40 6.06
CA TYR A 89 -8.20 -22.45 5.95
C TYR A 89 -7.50 -21.67 7.07
N ALA A 90 -8.05 -20.53 7.49
CA ALA A 90 -7.48 -19.74 8.59
C ALA A 90 -7.61 -20.46 9.94
N GLU A 91 -8.70 -21.19 10.13
CA GLU A 91 -9.00 -21.97 11.33
C GLU A 91 -8.40 -23.42 11.29
N ASP A 92 -7.78 -23.82 10.16
CA ASP A 92 -7.05 -25.11 10.05
C ASP A 92 -5.88 -25.11 11.04
N PRO A 93 -5.59 -26.23 11.72
CA PRO A 93 -4.46 -26.32 12.66
C PRO A 93 -3.09 -25.95 12.06
N ASP A 94 -2.91 -26.18 10.76
CA ASP A 94 -1.69 -25.78 10.03
C ASP A 94 -1.74 -24.30 9.57
N GLY A 95 -2.90 -23.63 9.70
CA GLY A 95 -3.13 -22.24 9.32
C GLY A 95 -3.07 -21.98 7.82
N CYS A 96 -3.14 -20.71 7.46
CA CYS A 96 -2.98 -20.27 6.07
C CYS A 96 -2.12 -19.01 5.96
N CYS A 97 -1.70 -18.74 4.73
CA CYS A 97 -1.13 -17.47 4.29
C CYS A 97 -1.73 -17.10 2.92
N THR A 98 -1.69 -15.84 2.55
CA THR A 98 -2.34 -15.38 1.32
C THR A 98 -1.48 -14.45 0.48
N LEU A 99 -1.56 -14.62 -0.84
CA LEU A 99 -0.94 -13.75 -1.84
C LEU A 99 -2.04 -13.17 -2.74
N ALA A 100 -2.10 -11.85 -2.86
CA ALA A 100 -2.92 -11.17 -3.85
C ALA A 100 -2.03 -10.65 -4.98
N ILE A 101 -2.23 -11.15 -6.19
CA ILE A 101 -1.51 -10.71 -7.38
C ILE A 101 -2.43 -9.76 -8.15
N HIS A 102 -2.05 -8.50 -8.23
CA HIS A 102 -2.80 -7.47 -8.93
C HIS A 102 -2.27 -7.30 -10.35
N ALA A 103 -3.16 -7.33 -11.34
CA ALA A 103 -2.90 -6.84 -12.68
C ALA A 103 -3.79 -5.61 -12.86
N ALA A 104 -3.24 -4.41 -12.67
CA ALA A 104 -4.04 -3.21 -12.71
C ALA A 104 -4.69 -3.03 -14.10
N ALA A 105 -6.01 -3.05 -14.14
CA ALA A 105 -6.80 -2.65 -15.30
C ALA A 105 -7.67 -1.44 -14.89
N PRO A 106 -7.10 -0.21 -14.85
CA PRO A 106 -7.77 0.96 -14.27
C PRO A 106 -9.14 1.27 -14.87
N GLU A 107 -9.38 0.80 -16.09
CA GLU A 107 -10.60 1.05 -16.86
C GLU A 107 -11.51 -0.19 -17.01
N ALA A 108 -11.24 -1.28 -16.28
CA ALA A 108 -12.00 -2.53 -16.42
C ALA A 108 -13.52 -2.34 -16.27
N LEU A 109 -13.93 -1.47 -15.36
CA LEU A 109 -15.33 -1.16 -15.06
C LEU A 109 -15.79 0.22 -15.59
N ALA A 110 -14.97 0.90 -16.41
CA ALA A 110 -15.30 2.21 -16.95
C ALA A 110 -16.61 2.18 -17.75
N GLY A 111 -17.44 3.22 -17.56
CA GLY A 111 -18.74 3.36 -18.24
C GLY A 111 -19.89 2.55 -17.64
N LEU A 112 -19.64 1.78 -16.56
CA LEU A 112 -20.70 1.11 -15.80
C LEU A 112 -21.25 2.01 -14.68
N ASP A 113 -22.39 1.63 -14.11
CA ASP A 113 -23.01 2.34 -12.98
C ASP A 113 -22.09 2.26 -11.73
N ALA A 114 -21.37 3.34 -11.49
CA ALA A 114 -20.45 3.46 -10.34
C ALA A 114 -21.18 3.31 -8.99
N ALA A 115 -22.42 3.80 -8.89
CA ALA A 115 -23.21 3.69 -7.66
C ALA A 115 -23.58 2.23 -7.35
N LYS A 116 -23.98 1.46 -8.39
CA LYS A 116 -24.21 0.01 -8.28
C LYS A 116 -22.94 -0.72 -7.83
N ILE A 117 -21.80 -0.43 -8.48
CA ILE A 117 -20.50 -1.03 -8.15
C ILE A 117 -20.16 -0.76 -6.68
N ASN A 118 -20.28 0.48 -6.21
CA ASN A 118 -19.99 0.87 -4.84
C ASN A 118 -20.89 0.15 -3.82
N ARG A 119 -22.19 0.07 -4.07
CA ARG A 119 -23.13 -0.62 -3.17
C ARG A 119 -22.83 -2.13 -3.07
N VAL A 120 -22.57 -2.78 -4.19
CA VAL A 120 -22.19 -4.21 -4.22
C VAL A 120 -20.88 -4.42 -3.48
N ASN A 121 -19.85 -3.61 -3.75
CA ASN A 121 -18.55 -3.71 -3.07
C ASN A 121 -18.69 -3.50 -1.56
N LEU A 122 -19.48 -2.54 -1.12
CA LEU A 122 -19.75 -2.30 0.30
C LEU A 122 -20.43 -3.50 0.96
N ALA A 123 -21.44 -4.09 0.32
CA ALA A 123 -22.11 -5.29 0.82
C ALA A 123 -21.14 -6.48 0.94
N ARG A 124 -20.30 -6.70 -0.08
CA ARG A 124 -19.28 -7.77 -0.09
C ARG A 124 -18.22 -7.55 0.97
N ARG A 125 -17.71 -6.33 1.13
CA ARG A 125 -16.76 -5.98 2.21
C ARG A 125 -17.35 -6.26 3.58
N LYS A 126 -18.60 -5.85 3.81
CA LYS A 126 -19.28 -6.12 5.08
C LYS A 126 -19.44 -7.62 5.35
N PHE A 127 -19.77 -8.41 4.33
CA PHE A 127 -19.91 -9.86 4.46
C PHE A 127 -18.55 -10.56 4.72
N LEU A 128 -17.49 -10.11 4.04
CA LEU A 128 -16.13 -10.67 4.18
C LEU A 128 -15.34 -10.08 5.36
N LYS A 129 -15.93 -9.16 6.15
CA LYS A 129 -15.27 -8.55 7.29
C LYS A 129 -14.59 -9.56 8.23
N PRO A 130 -15.20 -10.72 8.59
CA PRO A 130 -14.54 -11.70 9.46
C PRO A 130 -13.23 -12.26 8.87
N TRP A 131 -13.13 -12.39 7.55
CA TRP A 131 -11.88 -12.75 6.87
C TRP A 131 -10.89 -11.58 6.83
N GLN A 132 -11.37 -10.37 6.53
CA GLN A 132 -10.51 -9.19 6.51
C GLN A 132 -9.84 -8.91 7.86
N GLU A 133 -10.48 -9.27 8.98
CA GLU A 133 -9.88 -9.16 10.31
C GLU A 133 -8.65 -10.06 10.50
N TYR A 134 -8.51 -11.14 9.72
CA TYR A 134 -7.29 -11.96 9.74
C TYR A 134 -6.11 -11.26 9.09
N THR A 135 -6.32 -10.56 7.98
CA THR A 135 -5.26 -9.84 7.28
C THR A 135 -4.97 -8.48 7.90
N MET A 136 -6.01 -7.70 8.23
CA MET A 136 -5.85 -6.35 8.80
C MET A 136 -5.21 -6.32 10.20
N ASN A 137 -5.29 -7.43 10.95
CA ASN A 137 -4.67 -7.57 12.26
C ASN A 137 -3.46 -8.52 12.26
N ASP A 138 -2.90 -8.80 11.10
CA ASP A 138 -1.73 -9.67 10.91
C ASP A 138 -1.86 -11.04 11.61
N ARG A 139 -3.09 -11.58 11.68
CA ARG A 139 -3.32 -12.91 12.26
C ARG A 139 -2.78 -14.02 11.35
N VAL A 140 -2.69 -13.76 10.05
CA VAL A 140 -2.08 -14.61 9.04
C VAL A 140 -1.12 -13.77 8.19
N GLN A 141 -0.09 -14.40 7.60
CA GLN A 141 0.76 -13.73 6.63
C GLN A 141 -0.05 -13.38 5.37
N TRP A 142 0.18 -12.19 4.84
CA TRP A 142 -0.40 -11.75 3.59
C TRP A 142 0.61 -10.93 2.79
N CYS A 143 0.48 -10.97 1.48
CA CYS A 143 1.32 -10.18 0.60
C CYS A 143 0.51 -9.72 -0.62
N VAL A 144 0.77 -8.50 -1.04
CA VAL A 144 0.28 -7.94 -2.31
C VAL A 144 1.47 -7.75 -3.23
N ALA A 145 1.33 -8.23 -4.46
CA ALA A 145 2.30 -8.02 -5.52
C ALA A 145 1.59 -7.71 -6.83
N ALA A 146 2.28 -7.14 -7.79
CA ALA A 146 1.66 -6.82 -9.06
C ALA A 146 2.38 -7.47 -10.25
N VAL A 147 1.59 -7.71 -11.30
CA VAL A 147 2.06 -8.16 -12.62
C VAL A 147 1.48 -7.23 -13.69
N PRO A 148 2.17 -7.01 -14.81
CA PRO A 148 1.66 -6.16 -15.87
C PRO A 148 0.33 -6.64 -16.44
N ALA A 149 -0.52 -5.66 -16.83
CA ALA A 149 -1.67 -5.87 -17.69
C ALA A 149 -1.51 -5.02 -18.98
N PRO A 150 -2.06 -5.45 -20.12
CA PRO A 150 -1.91 -4.71 -21.38
C PRO A 150 -2.36 -3.25 -21.30
N SER A 151 -3.51 -2.97 -20.67
CA SER A 151 -4.02 -1.61 -20.48
C SER A 151 -3.14 -0.78 -19.54
N TRP A 152 -2.62 -1.38 -18.48
CA TRP A 152 -1.68 -0.72 -17.58
C TRP A 152 -0.37 -0.39 -18.26
N ALA A 153 0.22 -1.35 -18.99
CA ALA A 153 1.46 -1.14 -19.73
C ALA A 153 1.32 -0.03 -20.77
N ALA A 154 0.21 -0.01 -21.53
CA ALA A 154 -0.08 1.04 -22.50
C ALA A 154 -0.27 2.43 -21.86
N LYS A 155 -0.75 2.49 -20.62
CA LYS A 155 -0.90 3.74 -19.86
C LYS A 155 0.44 4.25 -19.36
N VAL A 156 1.30 3.36 -18.86
CA VAL A 156 2.65 3.69 -18.37
C VAL A 156 3.59 4.08 -19.51
N PHE A 157 3.49 3.39 -20.66
CA PHE A 157 4.32 3.61 -21.84
C PHE A 157 3.46 3.93 -23.07
N PRO A 158 2.87 5.13 -23.16
CA PRO A 158 2.01 5.51 -24.28
C PRO A 158 2.81 5.65 -25.58
N GLY A 159 2.14 5.37 -26.71
CA GLY A 159 2.71 5.61 -28.04
C GLY A 159 3.62 4.52 -28.59
N ILE A 160 3.76 3.39 -27.90
CA ILE A 160 4.48 2.20 -28.38
C ILE A 160 3.55 0.98 -28.46
N PRO A 161 3.91 -0.07 -29.23
CA PRO A 161 3.12 -1.31 -29.26
C PRO A 161 2.92 -1.91 -27.86
N VAL A 162 1.73 -2.48 -27.61
CA VAL A 162 1.38 -3.02 -26.27
C VAL A 162 2.34 -4.13 -25.84
N GLU A 163 2.78 -4.96 -26.75
CA GLU A 163 3.76 -6.03 -26.50
C GLU A 163 5.09 -5.46 -25.98
N GLU A 164 5.57 -4.39 -26.60
CA GLU A 164 6.80 -3.69 -26.16
C GLU A 164 6.58 -3.00 -24.81
N ALA A 165 5.42 -2.37 -24.61
CA ALA A 165 5.05 -1.75 -23.33
C ALA A 165 4.98 -2.79 -22.20
N MET A 166 4.43 -3.98 -22.45
CA MET A 166 4.41 -5.11 -21.51
C MET A 166 5.81 -5.58 -21.14
N GLU A 167 6.72 -5.70 -22.12
CA GLU A 167 8.11 -6.10 -21.84
C GLU A 167 8.84 -5.05 -21.02
N LYS A 168 8.66 -3.77 -21.32
CA LYS A 168 9.22 -2.66 -20.54
C LYS A 168 8.69 -2.63 -19.12
N LEU A 169 7.37 -2.83 -18.94
CA LEU A 169 6.78 -2.82 -17.60
C LEU A 169 7.24 -4.03 -16.78
N TRP A 170 7.40 -5.22 -17.38
CA TRP A 170 8.02 -6.35 -16.72
C TRP A 170 9.45 -6.06 -16.27
N ALA A 171 10.28 -5.51 -17.16
CA ALA A 171 11.65 -5.15 -16.83
C ALA A 171 11.68 -4.16 -15.66
N LEU A 172 10.84 -3.14 -15.71
CA LEU A 172 10.73 -2.14 -14.67
C LEU A 172 10.30 -2.74 -13.31
N ILE A 173 9.29 -3.61 -13.29
CA ILE A 173 8.85 -4.32 -12.07
C ILE A 173 10.00 -5.18 -11.52
N PHE A 174 10.72 -5.91 -12.37
CA PHE A 174 11.86 -6.71 -11.93
C PHE A 174 12.97 -5.85 -11.33
N ASP A 175 13.23 -4.67 -11.88
CA ASP A 175 14.24 -3.75 -11.37
C ASP A 175 13.83 -3.16 -10.00
N VAL A 176 12.64 -2.58 -9.90
CA VAL A 176 12.18 -1.95 -8.65
C VAL A 176 11.91 -2.97 -7.54
N CYS A 177 11.57 -4.22 -7.90
CA CYS A 177 11.46 -5.34 -6.97
C CYS A 177 12.80 -6.08 -6.75
N ARG A 178 13.94 -5.54 -7.23
CA ARG A 178 15.30 -6.11 -7.05
C ARG A 178 15.48 -7.51 -7.63
N VAL A 179 14.61 -7.94 -8.54
CA VAL A 179 14.69 -9.27 -9.19
C VAL A 179 15.86 -9.33 -10.17
N SER A 180 16.12 -8.22 -10.86
CA SER A 180 17.22 -8.10 -11.84
C SER A 180 18.62 -8.24 -11.22
N THR A 181 18.75 -8.18 -9.89
CA THR A 181 20.02 -8.48 -9.19
C THR A 181 20.47 -9.94 -9.34
N GLY A 182 19.56 -10.84 -9.74
CA GLY A 182 19.80 -12.27 -9.86
C GLY A 182 19.65 -13.05 -8.54
N ASP A 183 19.66 -12.38 -7.40
CA ASP A 183 19.37 -12.93 -6.07
C ASP A 183 18.43 -12.00 -5.28
N PRO A 184 17.12 -11.94 -5.65
CA PRO A 184 16.17 -11.09 -4.99
C PRO A 184 15.95 -11.46 -3.51
N VAL A 185 16.12 -12.72 -3.15
CA VAL A 185 15.96 -13.17 -1.75
C VAL A 185 16.99 -12.49 -0.84
N SER A 186 18.27 -12.51 -1.22
CA SER A 186 19.32 -11.84 -0.45
C SER A 186 19.17 -10.31 -0.49
N ALA A 187 18.85 -9.74 -1.66
CA ALA A 187 18.64 -8.30 -1.81
C ALA A 187 17.50 -7.79 -0.89
N TRP A 188 16.37 -8.51 -0.84
CA TRP A 188 15.26 -8.14 0.03
C TRP A 188 15.53 -8.36 1.51
N LYS A 189 16.27 -9.41 1.89
CA LYS A 189 16.68 -9.57 3.29
C LYS A 189 17.54 -8.41 3.77
N ALA A 190 18.47 -7.93 2.94
CA ALA A 190 19.28 -6.76 3.25
C ALA A 190 18.43 -5.48 3.33
N HIS A 191 17.53 -5.28 2.37
CA HIS A 191 16.60 -4.14 2.35
C HIS A 191 15.68 -4.11 3.59
N VAL A 192 15.07 -5.23 3.95
CA VAL A 192 14.25 -5.35 5.18
C VAL A 192 15.08 -5.08 6.44
N ALA A 193 16.31 -5.57 6.50
CA ALA A 193 17.18 -5.31 7.65
C ALA A 193 17.51 -3.82 7.80
N GLU A 194 17.74 -3.11 6.69
CA GLU A 194 17.98 -1.68 6.67
C GLU A 194 16.71 -0.88 7.06
N GLY A 195 15.56 -1.21 6.47
CA GLY A 195 14.29 -0.57 6.84
C GLY A 195 13.94 -0.79 8.32
N ARG A 196 14.18 -1.99 8.86
CA ARG A 196 14.02 -2.27 10.30
C ARG A 196 14.95 -1.42 11.15
N ARG A 197 16.19 -1.21 10.73
CA ARG A 197 17.14 -0.34 11.44
C ARG A 197 16.59 1.09 11.52
N HIS A 198 16.06 1.63 10.43
CA HIS A 198 15.46 2.97 10.42
C HIS A 198 14.21 3.03 11.32
N ARG A 199 13.29 2.09 11.17
CA ARG A 199 12.08 1.98 12.00
C ARG A 199 12.40 1.91 13.48
N ASP A 200 13.31 1.02 13.88
CA ASP A 200 13.66 0.78 15.28
C ASP A 200 14.36 2.01 15.89
N GLN A 201 15.18 2.74 15.10
CA GLN A 201 15.80 3.98 15.54
C GLN A 201 14.77 5.11 15.72
N LEU A 202 13.79 5.26 14.79
CA LEU A 202 12.69 6.24 14.93
C LEU A 202 11.86 5.94 16.18
N ASN A 203 11.56 4.68 16.45
CA ASN A 203 10.86 4.26 17.68
C ASN A 203 11.69 4.53 18.93
N ALA A 204 13.00 4.30 18.89
CA ALA A 204 13.89 4.57 20.02
C ALA A 204 13.99 6.05 20.36
N TRP A 205 13.89 6.95 19.37
CA TRP A 205 13.89 8.39 19.62
C TRP A 205 12.63 8.90 20.32
N ASN A 206 11.52 8.16 20.27
CA ASN A 206 10.26 8.53 20.90
C ASN A 206 9.84 9.97 20.55
N LEU A 207 9.64 10.19 19.24
CA LEU A 207 9.37 11.52 18.68
C LEU A 207 8.00 12.06 19.13
N ASP A 208 7.93 13.36 19.36
CA ASP A 208 6.68 14.11 19.56
C ASP A 208 6.12 14.58 18.21
N HIS A 209 7.00 15.14 17.37
CA HIS A 209 6.64 15.61 16.03
C HIS A 209 7.84 15.55 15.09
N ILE A 210 7.54 15.67 13.79
CA ILE A 210 8.54 15.90 12.76
C ILE A 210 8.24 17.22 12.03
N HIS A 211 9.29 17.86 11.53
CA HIS A 211 9.23 19.06 10.71
C HIS A 211 9.89 18.77 9.37
N MET A 212 9.13 18.91 8.30
CA MET A 212 9.56 18.66 6.92
C MET A 212 9.64 19.96 6.13
N THR A 213 10.76 20.17 5.42
CA THR A 213 10.97 21.31 4.55
C THR A 213 11.53 20.91 3.19
N SER A 214 11.20 21.67 2.14
CA SER A 214 11.75 21.48 0.79
C SER A 214 11.70 22.79 0.01
N SER A 215 12.57 22.95 -1.00
CA SER A 215 12.67 24.18 -1.81
C SER A 215 11.41 24.49 -2.62
N ASN A 216 10.52 23.52 -2.81
CA ASN A 216 9.21 23.73 -3.48
C ASN A 216 8.23 24.58 -2.65
N GLY A 217 8.60 24.95 -1.42
CA GLY A 217 7.77 25.74 -0.50
C GLY A 217 7.10 24.90 0.59
N THR A 218 7.33 23.58 0.63
CA THR A 218 6.85 22.73 1.73
C THR A 218 7.51 23.16 3.04
N ASP A 219 6.68 23.42 4.04
CA ASP A 219 7.03 23.74 5.43
C ASP A 219 5.92 23.19 6.33
N LEU A 220 6.08 21.91 6.73
CA LEU A 220 5.03 21.13 7.38
C LEU A 220 5.51 20.55 8.69
N THR A 221 4.80 20.84 9.78
CA THR A 221 4.99 20.19 11.08
C THR A 221 3.89 19.16 11.31
N VAL A 222 4.30 17.92 11.58
CA VAL A 222 3.40 16.79 11.84
C VAL A 222 3.64 16.26 13.24
N GLY A 223 2.70 16.56 14.16
CA GLY A 223 2.67 15.93 15.49
C GLY A 223 2.24 14.48 15.38
N LEU A 224 2.92 13.58 16.08
CA LEU A 224 2.60 12.15 16.08
C LEU A 224 1.46 11.86 17.07
N ALA A 225 0.69 10.82 16.82
CA ALA A 225 -0.36 10.34 17.70
C ALA A 225 0.21 9.90 19.06
N ASP A 226 -0.63 9.86 20.08
CA ASP A 226 -0.21 9.36 21.40
C ASP A 226 0.14 7.88 21.33
N ASP A 227 1.29 7.52 21.87
CA ASP A 227 1.86 6.17 21.81
C ASP A 227 2.06 5.67 20.36
N ALA A 228 2.33 6.59 19.43
CA ALA A 228 2.61 6.26 18.04
C ALA A 228 3.81 5.32 17.91
N THR A 229 3.70 4.40 16.97
CA THR A 229 4.73 3.42 16.61
C THR A 229 5.04 3.53 15.12
N TRP A 230 6.31 3.71 14.78
CA TRP A 230 6.77 3.60 13.41
C TRP A 230 6.74 2.14 12.96
N GLU A 231 6.14 1.89 11.82
CA GLU A 231 6.04 0.59 11.18
C GLU A 231 6.68 0.64 9.79
N GLY A 232 6.76 -0.51 9.12
CA GLY A 232 7.36 -0.62 7.79
C GLY A 232 8.46 -1.68 7.71
N ALA A 233 9.02 -1.84 6.51
CA ALA A 233 10.00 -2.86 6.12
C ALA A 233 9.46 -4.30 6.18
N SER A 234 8.68 -4.68 7.16
CA SER A 234 8.04 -6.00 7.31
C SER A 234 7.06 -6.00 8.46
N SER A 235 6.07 -6.88 8.38
CA SER A 235 5.11 -7.17 9.44
C SER A 235 5.45 -8.50 10.12
N LYS A 236 4.77 -8.79 11.23
CA LYS A 236 4.88 -10.05 11.97
C LYS A 236 3.50 -10.63 12.21
N ALA A 237 3.25 -11.82 11.69
CA ALA A 237 1.99 -12.53 11.92
C ALA A 237 1.85 -13.01 13.38
N GLU A 238 0.61 -13.30 13.80
CA GLU A 238 0.31 -13.78 15.16
C GLU A 238 1.09 -15.04 15.55
N ASN A 239 1.42 -15.90 14.57
CA ASN A 239 2.26 -17.08 14.76
C ASN A 239 3.77 -16.78 14.89
N GLY A 240 4.15 -15.51 14.86
CA GLY A 240 5.54 -15.04 14.97
C GLY A 240 6.33 -15.02 13.65
N THR A 241 5.71 -15.38 12.52
CA THR A 241 6.37 -15.36 11.21
C THR A 241 6.46 -13.95 10.66
N ASP A 242 7.66 -13.52 10.28
CA ASP A 242 7.87 -12.24 9.58
C ASP A 242 7.44 -12.37 8.12
N PHE A 243 6.82 -11.32 7.55
CA PHE A 243 6.40 -11.26 6.15
C PHE A 243 6.46 -9.82 5.61
N ILE A 244 6.34 -9.66 4.31
CA ILE A 244 6.30 -8.35 3.64
C ILE A 244 4.90 -8.18 3.04
N ALA A 245 4.14 -7.23 3.59
CA ALA A 245 2.75 -7.02 3.21
C ALA A 245 2.59 -6.51 1.77
N ASN A 246 3.44 -5.59 1.34
CA ASN A 246 3.42 -4.99 0.01
C ASN A 246 4.77 -5.18 -0.70
N VAL A 247 4.73 -5.58 -1.99
CA VAL A 247 5.92 -5.73 -2.83
C VAL A 247 5.71 -4.92 -4.11
N PRO A 248 6.52 -3.85 -4.31
CA PRO A 248 7.60 -3.37 -3.44
C PRO A 248 7.12 -2.58 -2.22
N THR A 249 7.99 -2.36 -1.23
CA THR A 249 7.85 -1.39 -0.14
C THR A 249 9.21 -0.77 0.17
N GLU A 250 9.25 0.55 0.32
CA GLU A 250 10.46 1.36 0.58
C GLU A 250 10.30 2.25 1.80
N GLU A 251 9.15 2.20 2.45
CA GLU A 251 8.69 3.15 3.45
C GLU A 251 8.93 2.70 4.89
N VAL A 252 9.02 3.72 5.76
CA VAL A 252 8.76 3.62 7.20
C VAL A 252 7.73 4.69 7.54
N PHE A 253 6.60 4.31 8.11
CA PHE A 253 5.44 5.16 8.28
C PHE A 253 4.91 5.18 9.72
N CYS A 254 4.16 6.23 10.05
CA CYS A 254 3.60 6.44 11.38
C CYS A 254 2.27 7.18 11.31
N ALA A 255 1.47 7.07 12.38
CA ALA A 255 0.21 7.81 12.49
C ALA A 255 0.44 9.24 13.00
N PRO A 256 0.04 10.27 12.23
CA PRO A 256 -0.09 11.64 12.72
C PRO A 256 -1.18 11.76 13.78
N HIS A 257 -1.02 12.73 14.68
CA HIS A 257 -2.12 13.15 15.53
C HIS A 257 -3.08 14.04 14.73
N ARG A 258 -4.33 13.64 14.62
CA ARG A 258 -5.38 14.26 13.80
C ARG A 258 -5.57 15.79 13.99
N GLU A 259 -5.07 16.35 15.09
CA GLU A 259 -5.23 17.78 15.43
C GLU A 259 -3.89 18.52 15.52
N ARG A 260 -2.75 17.85 15.27
CA ARG A 260 -1.41 18.43 15.47
C ARG A 260 -0.60 18.53 14.17
N VAL A 261 -1.27 18.86 13.07
CA VAL A 261 -0.63 19.08 11.75
C VAL A 261 -0.81 20.54 11.37
N ASN A 262 0.29 21.22 11.07
CA ASN A 262 0.31 22.65 10.74
C ASN A 262 1.35 22.95 9.66
N GLY A 263 1.04 23.89 8.77
CA GLY A 263 1.94 24.33 7.70
C GLY A 263 1.39 24.03 6.31
N ILE A 264 2.24 24.21 5.32
CA ILE A 264 1.91 24.03 3.90
C ILE A 264 2.71 22.86 3.32
N VAL A 265 2.09 22.10 2.43
CA VAL A 265 2.74 21.02 1.70
C VAL A 265 2.35 21.05 0.23
N TYR A 266 3.34 20.81 -0.63
CA TYR A 266 3.19 20.72 -2.08
C TYR A 266 3.38 19.28 -2.54
N GLY A 267 2.49 18.81 -3.41
CA GLY A 267 2.64 17.54 -4.08
C GLY A 267 3.83 17.54 -5.04
N THR A 268 4.63 16.49 -5.00
CA THR A 268 5.83 16.37 -5.85
C THR A 268 5.62 15.45 -7.05
N LYS A 269 4.54 14.68 -7.04
CA LYS A 269 4.14 13.80 -8.15
C LYS A 269 2.65 13.97 -8.44
N PRO A 270 2.22 13.71 -9.70
CA PRO A 270 0.79 13.59 -10.01
C PRO A 270 0.15 12.48 -9.18
N TYR A 271 -1.09 12.70 -8.82
CA TYR A 271 -1.89 11.77 -8.04
C TYR A 271 -3.12 11.32 -8.84
N VAL A 272 -3.44 10.03 -8.82
CA VAL A 272 -4.57 9.47 -9.54
C VAL A 272 -5.77 9.30 -8.61
N TYR A 273 -6.82 10.07 -8.83
CA TYR A 273 -8.09 9.94 -8.12
C TYR A 273 -9.24 9.70 -9.09
N ASN A 274 -10.03 8.65 -8.86
CA ASN A 274 -11.13 8.26 -9.76
C ASN A 274 -10.71 8.16 -11.24
N GLY A 275 -9.48 7.66 -11.51
CA GLY A 275 -8.94 7.49 -12.86
C GLY A 275 -8.43 8.78 -13.52
N GLN A 276 -8.48 9.93 -12.85
CA GLN A 276 -8.01 11.21 -13.34
C GLN A 276 -6.80 11.72 -12.52
N LEU A 277 -5.90 12.46 -13.18
CA LEU A 277 -4.71 13.01 -12.54
C LEU A 277 -5.01 14.37 -11.88
N ILE A 278 -4.61 14.53 -10.63
CA ILE A 278 -4.49 15.81 -9.94
C ILE A 278 -3.01 16.19 -9.98
N GLU A 279 -2.68 17.38 -10.54
CA GLU A 279 -1.30 17.81 -10.74
C GLU A 279 -1.07 19.19 -10.13
N GLY A 280 0.17 19.45 -9.64
CA GLY A 280 0.56 20.74 -9.05
C GLY A 280 -0.30 21.08 -7.82
N TRP A 281 -0.66 20.10 -7.02
CA TRP A 281 -1.53 20.28 -5.86
C TRP A 281 -0.73 20.76 -4.64
N HIS A 282 -1.42 21.51 -3.78
CA HIS A 282 -0.92 21.91 -2.47
C HIS A 282 -2.08 22.00 -1.48
N VAL A 283 -1.76 21.88 -0.20
CA VAL A 283 -2.70 22.08 0.91
C VAL A 283 -2.02 22.80 2.07
N THR A 284 -2.80 23.61 2.79
CA THR A 284 -2.39 24.24 4.05
C THR A 284 -3.17 23.64 5.20
N PHE A 285 -2.45 23.14 6.20
CA PHE A 285 -3.03 22.58 7.43
C PHE A 285 -3.01 23.62 8.56
N LYS A 286 -4.10 23.62 9.34
CA LYS A 286 -4.19 24.29 10.62
C LYS A 286 -4.91 23.38 11.61
N ASP A 287 -4.27 23.09 12.74
CA ASP A 287 -4.81 22.22 13.80
C ASP A 287 -5.34 20.90 13.23
N GLY A 288 -4.55 20.30 12.32
CA GLY A 288 -4.79 19.03 11.65
C GLY A 288 -5.83 19.05 10.52
N LYS A 289 -6.49 20.18 10.23
CA LYS A 289 -7.44 20.28 9.12
C LYS A 289 -6.84 21.02 7.94
N VAL A 290 -7.13 20.58 6.74
CA VAL A 290 -6.91 21.37 5.53
C VAL A 290 -7.82 22.60 5.59
N VAL A 291 -7.22 23.80 5.55
CA VAL A 291 -7.92 25.09 5.55
C VAL A 291 -7.84 25.81 4.21
N GLU A 292 -6.85 25.45 3.39
CA GLU A 292 -6.67 25.96 2.04
C GLU A 292 -6.09 24.83 1.16
N HIS A 293 -6.52 24.76 -0.09
CA HIS A 293 -6.00 23.79 -1.06
C HIS A 293 -6.12 24.33 -2.48
N GLY A 294 -5.28 23.80 -3.37
CA GLY A 294 -5.31 24.12 -4.78
C GLY A 294 -4.61 23.04 -5.60
N ALA A 295 -4.82 23.08 -6.91
CA ALA A 295 -4.09 22.30 -7.88
C ALA A 295 -4.07 23.00 -9.24
N GLU A 296 -3.02 22.78 -10.02
CA GLU A 296 -2.93 23.30 -11.38
C GLU A 296 -3.91 22.57 -12.31
N LYS A 297 -4.16 21.28 -12.04
CA LYS A 297 -5.07 20.47 -12.82
C LYS A 297 -6.01 19.67 -11.91
N ASN A 298 -7.30 19.69 -12.25
CA ASN A 298 -8.36 18.95 -11.56
C ASN A 298 -8.51 19.30 -10.06
N ALA A 299 -8.38 20.59 -9.69
CA ALA A 299 -8.56 21.07 -8.31
C ALA A 299 -9.92 20.66 -7.70
N SER A 300 -10.97 20.52 -8.51
CA SER A 300 -12.29 20.07 -8.06
C SER A 300 -12.28 18.63 -7.52
N LEU A 301 -11.43 17.77 -8.07
CA LEU A 301 -11.27 16.40 -7.57
C LEU A 301 -10.58 16.37 -6.21
N LEU A 302 -9.60 17.26 -5.98
CA LEU A 302 -8.99 17.43 -4.66
C LEU A 302 -10.03 17.90 -3.64
N THR A 303 -10.91 18.84 -4.02
CA THR A 303 -12.02 19.27 -3.18
C THR A 303 -12.99 18.12 -2.86
N GLU A 304 -13.32 17.29 -3.86
CA GLU A 304 -14.17 16.11 -3.69
C GLU A 304 -13.55 15.13 -2.69
N LEU A 305 -12.28 14.79 -2.88
CA LEU A 305 -11.51 13.93 -1.98
C LEU A 305 -11.57 14.42 -0.54
N LEU A 306 -11.19 15.68 -0.30
CA LEU A 306 -11.13 16.30 1.03
C LEU A 306 -12.49 16.48 1.70
N SER A 307 -13.59 16.36 0.95
CA SER A 307 -14.97 16.49 1.44
C SER A 307 -15.75 15.16 1.47
N THR A 308 -15.08 14.03 1.27
CA THR A 308 -15.72 12.69 1.29
C THR A 308 -16.42 12.41 2.62
N ASP A 309 -15.80 12.78 3.73
CA ASP A 309 -16.42 12.81 5.07
C ASP A 309 -15.80 13.92 5.93
N GLU A 310 -16.26 14.07 7.18
CA GLU A 310 -15.79 15.12 8.10
C GLU A 310 -14.28 15.06 8.38
N ASN A 311 -13.67 13.89 8.29
CA ASN A 311 -12.27 13.63 8.63
C ASN A 311 -11.36 13.38 7.41
N ALA A 312 -11.91 13.34 6.21
CA ALA A 312 -11.16 13.18 4.96
C ALA A 312 -10.16 14.33 4.73
N CYS A 313 -10.42 15.52 5.29
CA CYS A 313 -9.53 16.67 5.24
C CYS A 313 -8.41 16.66 6.29
N ARG A 314 -8.16 15.54 6.93
CA ARG A 314 -7.06 15.29 7.88
C ARG A 314 -6.17 14.19 7.34
N ILE A 315 -4.95 14.10 7.85
CA ILE A 315 -4.06 12.99 7.49
C ILE A 315 -4.09 11.87 8.53
N GLY A 316 -4.03 10.64 8.03
CA GLY A 316 -3.93 9.42 8.82
C GLY A 316 -2.56 8.78 8.80
N GLU A 317 -1.70 9.20 7.86
CA GLU A 317 -0.36 8.67 7.71
C GLU A 317 0.66 9.74 7.33
N ILE A 318 1.88 9.55 7.81
CA ILE A 318 3.11 10.16 7.31
C ILE A 318 4.14 9.07 7.07
N ALA A 319 4.60 8.95 5.84
CA ALA A 319 5.57 7.95 5.41
C ALA A 319 6.88 8.59 4.95
N LEU A 320 7.98 7.98 5.34
CA LEU A 320 9.34 8.37 5.01
C LEU A 320 9.92 7.38 4.00
N VAL A 321 10.21 7.87 2.80
CA VAL A 321 10.77 7.11 1.68
C VAL A 321 11.97 7.89 1.13
N PRO A 322 13.16 7.30 1.05
CA PRO A 322 14.34 8.02 0.54
C PRO A 322 14.22 8.32 -0.96
N ALA A 323 14.81 9.43 -1.38
CA ALA A 323 14.84 9.83 -2.79
C ALA A 323 15.58 8.81 -3.68
N SER A 324 16.46 8.00 -3.09
CA SER A 324 17.13 6.85 -3.72
C SER A 324 16.24 5.62 -3.93
N SER A 325 14.96 5.66 -3.54
CA SER A 325 14.00 4.58 -3.87
C SER A 325 14.11 4.19 -5.33
N PRO A 326 14.23 2.90 -5.67
CA PRO A 326 14.34 2.44 -7.06
C PRO A 326 13.11 2.84 -7.90
N ILE A 327 11.95 2.99 -7.26
CA ILE A 327 10.74 3.47 -7.93
C ILE A 327 10.92 4.93 -8.35
N ASN A 328 11.42 5.79 -7.46
CA ASN A 328 11.75 7.18 -7.80
C ASN A 328 12.82 7.29 -8.86
N GLN A 329 13.89 6.49 -8.74
CA GLN A 329 15.01 6.48 -9.68
C GLN A 329 14.61 6.02 -11.09
N SER A 330 13.54 5.26 -11.22
CA SER A 330 13.00 4.84 -12.51
C SER A 330 12.49 6.03 -13.35
N GLY A 331 12.11 7.14 -12.71
CA GLY A 331 11.52 8.31 -13.35
C GLY A 331 10.13 8.06 -13.96
N VAL A 332 9.51 6.92 -13.70
CA VAL A 332 8.24 6.49 -14.29
C VAL A 332 7.12 6.63 -13.26
N LEU A 333 5.97 7.17 -13.69
CA LEU A 333 4.72 7.10 -12.93
C LEU A 333 4.02 5.79 -13.30
N PHE A 334 3.77 4.95 -12.31
CA PHE A 334 3.19 3.61 -12.54
C PHE A 334 1.67 3.65 -12.70
N TYR A 335 0.99 4.71 -12.27
CA TYR A 335 -0.47 4.74 -12.15
C TYR A 335 -1.02 3.59 -11.31
N ASN A 336 -0.28 3.21 -10.29
CA ASN A 336 -0.60 2.13 -9.37
C ASN A 336 -0.04 2.48 -7.99
N THR A 337 -0.90 2.70 -7.01
CA THR A 337 -0.56 3.15 -5.66
C THR A 337 0.50 2.26 -5.01
N LEU A 338 0.42 0.92 -5.17
CA LEU A 338 1.43 -0.02 -4.65
C LEU A 338 2.89 0.35 -5.02
N PHE A 339 3.09 1.01 -6.17
CA PHE A 339 4.41 1.49 -6.58
C PHE A 339 4.57 2.97 -6.28
N ASP A 340 3.61 3.80 -6.69
CA ASP A 340 3.77 5.25 -6.70
C ASP A 340 3.94 5.84 -5.30
N GLU A 341 3.28 5.28 -4.26
CA GLU A 341 3.48 5.67 -2.86
C GLU A 341 4.92 5.45 -2.40
N ASN A 342 5.56 4.39 -2.86
CA ASN A 342 6.94 4.03 -2.53
C ASN A 342 8.00 4.80 -3.35
N ALA A 343 7.59 5.79 -4.16
CA ALA A 343 8.51 6.64 -4.91
C ALA A 343 9.06 7.82 -4.07
N ALA A 344 8.35 8.28 -3.03
CA ALA A 344 8.74 9.44 -2.25
C ALA A 344 8.08 9.44 -0.87
N CYS A 345 8.59 10.26 0.06
CA CYS A 345 7.82 10.56 1.27
C CYS A 345 6.40 10.97 0.89
N HIS A 346 5.42 10.47 1.62
CA HIS A 346 4.01 10.74 1.34
C HIS A 346 3.21 10.97 2.61
N ILE A 347 2.03 11.50 2.45
CA ILE A 347 0.98 11.57 3.47
C ILE A 347 -0.25 10.85 2.94
N ALA A 348 -1.03 10.21 3.82
CA ALA A 348 -2.35 9.74 3.45
C ALA A 348 -3.43 10.67 3.99
N PHE A 349 -4.31 11.17 3.11
CA PHE A 349 -5.55 11.79 3.55
C PHE A 349 -6.50 10.72 4.08
N GLY A 350 -7.15 10.99 5.22
CA GLY A 350 -8.16 10.12 5.77
C GLY A 350 -7.71 9.26 6.95
N ALA A 351 -8.04 7.97 6.92
CA ALA A 351 -7.88 7.04 8.05
C ALA A 351 -6.43 6.71 8.35
N GLY A 352 -6.09 6.61 9.63
CA GLY A 352 -4.82 6.04 10.08
C GLY A 352 -4.94 4.55 10.44
N TYR A 353 -3.80 3.86 10.48
CA TYR A 353 -3.77 2.44 10.85
C TYR A 353 -3.67 2.25 12.36
N PRO A 354 -4.54 1.41 12.96
CA PRO A 354 -4.47 1.09 14.39
C PRO A 354 -3.12 0.47 14.82
N THR A 355 -2.43 -0.22 13.90
CA THR A 355 -1.10 -0.81 14.13
C THR A 355 -0.04 0.23 14.46
N ASN A 356 -0.18 1.47 13.98
CA ASN A 356 0.71 2.59 14.30
C ASN A 356 0.49 3.16 15.72
N ILE A 357 -0.38 2.58 16.53
CA ILE A 357 -0.55 2.91 17.94
C ILE A 357 -0.17 1.68 18.78
N LYS A 358 0.63 1.85 19.80
CA LYS A 358 1.03 0.75 20.69
C LYS A 358 -0.20 0.06 21.30
N GLY A 359 -0.42 -1.19 20.88
CA GLY A 359 -1.60 -1.98 21.29
C GLY A 359 -2.89 -1.60 20.57
N GLY A 360 -2.84 -0.74 19.58
CA GLY A 360 -3.99 -0.19 18.86
C GLY A 360 -4.86 -1.23 18.15
N SER A 361 -4.28 -2.34 17.66
CA SER A 361 -5.05 -3.45 17.08
C SER A 361 -6.07 -4.10 18.02
N LYS A 362 -5.97 -3.82 19.34
CA LYS A 362 -6.90 -4.30 20.37
C LYS A 362 -7.83 -3.19 20.89
N MET A 363 -7.65 -1.95 20.44
CA MET A 363 -8.42 -0.80 20.85
C MET A 363 -9.70 -0.67 20.01
N ASN A 364 -10.76 -0.16 20.62
CA ASN A 364 -11.94 0.24 19.88
C ASN A 364 -11.77 1.64 19.26
N ARG A 365 -12.70 2.04 18.39
CA ARG A 365 -12.68 3.32 17.69
C ARG A 365 -12.54 4.53 18.63
N THR A 366 -13.24 4.54 19.76
CA THR A 366 -13.21 5.67 20.72
C THR A 366 -11.82 5.79 21.37
N GLU A 367 -11.21 4.66 21.71
CA GLU A 367 -9.87 4.61 22.29
C GLU A 367 -8.81 5.10 21.28
N LEU A 368 -8.92 4.69 20.02
CA LEU A 368 -8.02 5.13 18.97
C LEU A 368 -8.15 6.64 18.68
N LEU A 369 -9.37 7.17 18.62
CA LEU A 369 -9.61 8.60 18.48
C LEU A 369 -9.04 9.40 19.66
N ALA A 370 -9.11 8.87 20.89
CA ALA A 370 -8.53 9.49 22.08
C ALA A 370 -6.99 9.52 22.04
N LYS A 371 -6.35 8.62 21.25
CA LYS A 371 -4.92 8.63 20.97
C LYS A 371 -4.53 9.60 19.85
N GLY A 372 -5.50 10.26 19.24
CA GLY A 372 -5.28 11.18 18.12
C GLY A 372 -5.25 10.51 16.74
N LEU A 373 -5.55 9.20 16.62
CA LEU A 373 -5.65 8.54 15.34
C LEU A 373 -6.83 9.10 14.54
N ASN A 374 -6.64 9.38 13.26
CA ASN A 374 -7.73 9.83 12.40
C ASN A 374 -8.55 8.64 11.89
N ASP A 375 -9.88 8.83 11.81
CA ASP A 375 -10.82 7.83 11.32
C ASP A 375 -11.70 8.44 10.22
N SER A 376 -11.66 7.86 9.04
CA SER A 376 -12.33 8.30 7.82
C SER A 376 -12.74 7.09 6.98
N ALA A 377 -13.60 7.32 6.00
CA ALA A 377 -13.98 6.33 5.01
C ALA A 377 -12.92 6.13 3.89
N ILE A 378 -11.95 7.04 3.80
CA ILE A 378 -10.88 7.01 2.81
C ILE A 378 -9.50 6.85 3.47
N HIS A 379 -8.54 6.37 2.68
CA HIS A 379 -7.11 6.42 2.93
C HIS A 379 -6.44 6.57 1.57
N GLU A 380 -5.84 7.73 1.31
CA GLU A 380 -5.37 8.08 -0.03
C GLU A 380 -3.98 8.73 0.04
N ASP A 381 -2.98 8.00 -0.47
CA ASP A 381 -1.57 8.36 -0.41
C ASP A 381 -1.20 9.34 -1.50
N VAL A 382 -0.54 10.44 -1.11
CA VAL A 382 -0.12 11.51 -1.99
C VAL A 382 1.33 11.90 -1.73
N MET A 383 2.17 11.87 -2.76
CA MET A 383 3.62 12.06 -2.67
C MET A 383 3.99 13.52 -2.45
N ILE A 384 4.82 13.76 -1.43
CA ILE A 384 5.28 15.09 -0.99
C ILE A 384 6.81 15.20 -0.92
N GLY A 385 7.53 14.07 -0.96
CA GLY A 385 8.98 14.05 -0.89
C GLY A 385 9.65 14.54 -2.18
N ALA A 386 10.69 15.35 -2.03
CA ALA A 386 11.55 15.83 -3.11
C ALA A 386 13.02 15.47 -2.82
N PRO A 387 13.92 15.55 -3.83
CA PRO A 387 15.34 15.24 -3.63
C PRO A 387 16.07 16.15 -2.63
N ASP A 388 15.50 17.29 -2.30
CA ASP A 388 16.03 18.26 -1.34
C ASP A 388 15.24 18.29 -0.02
N THR A 389 14.34 17.33 0.19
CA THR A 389 13.55 17.24 1.42
C THR A 389 14.45 17.04 2.64
N ASN A 390 14.26 17.89 3.66
CA ASN A 390 14.87 17.73 4.97
C ASN A 390 13.78 17.41 6.00
N VAL A 391 14.08 16.52 6.94
CA VAL A 391 13.18 16.16 8.03
C VAL A 391 13.93 16.19 9.35
N ILE A 392 13.45 17.02 10.27
CA ILE A 392 13.93 17.10 11.66
C ILE A 392 12.86 16.53 12.58
N GLY A 393 13.23 15.58 13.41
CA GLY A 393 12.39 15.07 14.48
C GLY A 393 12.66 15.79 15.79
N THR A 394 11.61 16.07 16.56
CA THR A 394 11.72 16.53 17.94
C THR A 394 11.19 15.43 18.86
N THR A 395 12.02 15.00 19.78
CA THR A 395 11.68 13.98 20.78
C THR A 395 10.76 14.55 21.86
N LYS A 396 10.07 13.70 22.63
CA LYS A 396 9.17 14.14 23.72
C LYS A 396 9.89 14.91 24.84
N ASP A 397 11.21 14.77 24.96
CA ASP A 397 12.05 15.56 25.88
C ASP A 397 12.64 16.84 25.24
N GLY A 398 12.24 17.16 24.00
CA GLY A 398 12.58 18.40 23.31
C GLY A 398 13.93 18.39 22.58
N LYS A 399 14.58 17.23 22.41
CA LYS A 399 15.82 17.12 21.63
C LYS A 399 15.51 17.00 20.14
N GLU A 400 16.22 17.77 19.32
CA GLU A 400 16.16 17.64 17.87
C GLU A 400 17.09 16.53 17.37
N VAL A 401 16.61 15.79 16.35
CA VAL A 401 17.34 14.74 15.64
C VAL A 401 17.11 14.90 14.15
N THR A 402 18.17 14.79 13.36
CA THR A 402 18.05 14.84 11.90
C THR A 402 17.63 13.48 11.38
N ILE A 403 16.50 13.42 10.67
CA ILE A 403 15.95 12.20 10.10
C ILE A 403 16.34 12.10 8.62
N PHE A 404 16.06 13.16 7.85
CA PHE A 404 16.44 13.27 6.42
C PHE A 404 17.29 14.51 6.18
N THR A 405 18.25 14.36 5.27
CA THR A 405 19.02 15.46 4.67
C THR A 405 19.06 15.25 3.16
N ASN A 406 18.59 16.25 2.40
CA ASN A 406 18.55 16.17 0.94
C ASN A 406 17.88 14.87 0.44
N GLY A 407 16.73 14.55 0.97
CA GLY A 407 15.90 13.43 0.56
C GLY A 407 16.40 12.04 1.01
N GLU A 408 17.48 11.94 1.77
CA GLU A 408 18.09 10.68 2.19
C GLU A 408 18.13 10.55 3.71
N TRP A 409 18.13 9.30 4.21
CA TRP A 409 18.32 9.00 5.62
C TRP A 409 19.63 9.59 6.14
N ALA A 410 19.59 10.26 7.29
CA ALA A 410 20.75 10.94 7.90
C ALA A 410 21.38 10.12 9.05
N PHE A 411 20.97 8.85 9.27
CA PHE A 411 21.43 8.00 10.36
C PHE A 411 21.52 6.53 9.98
#